data_7f97ad0e9d994b150efbb819b6c6c10e
#
_entry.id   7f97ad0e9d994b150efbb819b6c6c10e
#
_cell.length_a   1.000
_cell.length_b   1.000
_cell.length_c   1.000
_cell.angle_alpha   90.00
_cell.angle_beta   90.00
_cell.angle_gamma   90.00
#
_symmetry.space_group_name_H-M   'P 1'
#
loop_
_entity.id
_entity.type
_entity.pdbx_description
1 polymer ?
#
loop_
_entity_poly.entity_id
_entity_poly.type
_entity_poly.pdbx_seq_one_letter_code
_entity_poly.pdbx_strand_id
1 'polypeptide(L)'
;MVSSIGLVVTSPLFLAIVIMIKRDSKGPALYRGERVGRSGKPFKIYKFRTMLVDADKMGGPSTAADDPRLTRIAGFLKKYQLDELPQLINVLKGEMSLVGPRPEVPMYVKMFTKEEEAILSVPPGMTDYASLWDFHEGEILRGSADPEKTYMEEIRPEKIRLQLKYVREHSIWVDLKIILKTLGKLFLG
;
A
#
# COMPACT_ATOMS: atom_id res chain seq x y z
N MET A 1 14.47 14.16 5.23
CA MET A 1 14.99 13.97 6.62
C MET A 1 14.20 12.91 7.39
N VAL A 2 12.88 13.00 7.57
CA VAL A 2 12.10 12.02 8.36
C VAL A 2 12.26 10.58 7.84
N SER A 3 12.16 10.36 6.53
CA SER A 3 12.30 9.03 5.92
C SER A 3 13.70 8.43 6.07
N SER A 4 14.76 9.27 6.06
CA SER A 4 16.13 8.81 6.28
C SER A 4 16.31 8.31 7.72
N ILE A 5 15.78 9.06 8.69
CA ILE A 5 15.78 8.65 10.11
C ILE A 5 14.97 7.35 10.26
N GLY A 6 13.78 7.31 9.65
CA GLY A 6 12.95 6.11 9.66
C GLY A 6 13.68 4.86 9.15
N LEU A 7 14.38 4.97 8.02
CA LEU A 7 15.15 3.86 7.44
C LEU A 7 16.29 3.41 8.34
N VAL A 8 17.02 4.35 8.97
CA VAL A 8 18.11 4.00 9.90
C VAL A 8 17.55 3.29 11.13
N VAL A 9 16.53 3.85 11.77
CA VAL A 9 15.90 3.27 12.97
C VAL A 9 15.30 1.89 12.69
N THR A 10 14.67 1.71 11.53
CA THR A 10 14.05 0.43 11.17
C THR A 10 15.01 -0.57 10.51
N SER A 11 16.29 -0.21 10.27
CA SER A 11 17.25 -1.07 9.58
C SER A 11 17.46 -2.45 10.21
N PRO A 12 17.51 -2.63 11.56
CA PRO A 12 17.61 -3.97 12.15
C PRO A 12 16.35 -4.82 11.86
N LEU A 13 15.17 -4.19 11.91
CA LEU A 13 13.91 -4.84 11.57
C LEU A 13 13.86 -5.24 10.10
N PHE A 14 14.35 -4.37 9.19
CA PHE A 14 14.49 -4.70 7.76
C PHE A 14 15.31 -5.97 7.54
N LEU A 15 16.46 -6.07 8.20
CA LEU A 15 17.33 -7.24 8.07
C LEU A 15 16.63 -8.51 8.59
N ALA A 16 15.97 -8.43 9.73
CA ALA A 16 15.23 -9.54 10.29
C ALA A 16 14.12 -10.02 9.31
N ILE A 17 13.33 -9.08 8.76
CA ILE A 17 12.27 -9.41 7.80
C ILE A 17 12.86 -10.02 6.52
N VAL A 18 13.96 -9.49 5.98
CA VAL A 18 14.64 -10.06 4.81
C VAL A 18 15.03 -11.52 5.07
N ILE A 19 15.63 -11.81 6.23
CA ILE A 19 16.02 -13.18 6.62
C ILE A 19 14.78 -14.09 6.71
N MET A 20 13.70 -13.61 7.33
CA MET A 20 12.45 -14.35 7.43
C MET A 20 11.87 -14.70 6.05
N ILE A 21 11.79 -13.72 5.15
CA ILE A 21 11.28 -13.93 3.77
C ILE A 21 12.14 -14.94 3.00
N LYS A 22 13.47 -14.84 3.13
CA LYS A 22 14.39 -15.75 2.44
C LYS A 22 14.33 -17.19 2.96
N ARG A 23 13.98 -17.38 4.23
CA ARG A 23 13.77 -18.69 4.85
C ARG A 23 12.39 -19.28 4.52
N ASP A 24 11.40 -18.41 4.32
CA ASP A 24 10.01 -18.82 4.05
C ASP A 24 9.82 -19.31 2.61
N SER A 25 10.36 -18.58 1.63
CA SER A 25 10.15 -18.90 0.22
C SER A 25 11.31 -18.43 -0.68
N LYS A 26 11.57 -19.16 -1.79
CA LYS A 26 12.59 -18.80 -2.77
C LYS A 26 12.22 -17.50 -3.50
N GLY A 27 13.23 -16.69 -3.86
CA GLY A 27 13.05 -15.46 -4.64
C GLY A 27 13.57 -14.20 -3.96
N PRO A 28 13.34 -13.00 -4.54
CA PRO A 28 13.76 -11.73 -3.97
C PRO A 28 13.01 -11.41 -2.69
N ALA A 29 13.66 -10.71 -1.74
CA ALA A 29 12.98 -10.26 -0.51
C ALA A 29 12.07 -9.06 -0.76
N LEU A 30 12.39 -8.24 -1.76
CA LEU A 30 11.62 -7.05 -2.13
C LEU A 30 10.80 -7.32 -3.40
N TYR A 31 9.56 -6.90 -3.36
CA TYR A 31 8.67 -6.72 -4.50
C TYR A 31 8.79 -5.30 -5.04
N ARG A 32 8.71 -5.15 -6.37
CA ARG A 32 8.83 -3.88 -7.10
C ARG A 32 7.76 -3.80 -8.17
N GLY A 33 6.50 -3.56 -7.75
CA GLY A 33 5.37 -3.40 -8.67
C GLY A 33 5.32 -1.99 -9.28
N GLU A 34 4.81 -1.89 -10.49
CA GLU A 34 4.55 -0.61 -11.13
C GLU A 34 3.34 0.07 -10.50
N ARG A 35 3.45 1.37 -10.26
CA ARG A 35 2.37 2.23 -9.75
C ARG A 35 2.40 3.56 -10.47
N VAL A 36 1.28 4.27 -10.42
CA VAL A 36 1.15 5.61 -10.97
C VAL A 36 1.28 6.63 -9.84
N GLY A 37 2.18 7.56 -10.03
CA GLY A 37 2.46 8.65 -9.10
C GLY A 37 1.87 9.99 -9.54
N ARG A 38 2.36 11.06 -8.93
CA ARG A 38 1.92 12.43 -9.23
C ARG A 38 2.04 12.74 -10.73
N SER A 39 1.00 13.41 -11.25
CA SER A 39 0.89 13.79 -12.67
C SER A 39 0.95 12.60 -13.63
N GLY A 40 0.52 11.41 -13.19
CA GLY A 40 0.48 10.21 -14.02
C GLY A 40 1.85 9.54 -14.26
N LYS A 41 2.93 10.00 -13.59
CA LYS A 41 4.28 9.44 -13.78
C LYS A 41 4.38 8.04 -13.17
N PRO A 42 4.79 7.02 -13.94
CA PRO A 42 4.97 5.68 -13.39
C PRO A 42 6.22 5.62 -12.48
N PHE A 43 6.13 4.81 -11.43
CA PHE A 43 7.26 4.48 -10.56
C PHE A 43 7.14 3.05 -10.04
N LYS A 44 8.22 2.50 -9.45
CA LYS A 44 8.21 1.17 -8.84
C LYS A 44 8.10 1.27 -7.34
N ILE A 45 6.97 0.83 -6.78
CA ILE A 45 6.78 0.77 -5.34
C ILE A 45 7.65 -0.33 -4.73
N TYR A 46 8.28 -0.06 -3.61
CA TYR A 46 9.04 -1.05 -2.85
C TYR A 46 8.18 -1.62 -1.73
N LYS A 47 8.04 -2.95 -1.67
CA LYS A 47 7.41 -3.67 -0.57
C LYS A 47 8.24 -4.90 -0.20
N PHE A 48 8.14 -5.37 1.02
CA PHE A 48 8.56 -6.75 1.29
C PHE A 48 7.63 -7.73 0.58
N ARG A 49 8.21 -8.80 0.06
CA ARG A 49 7.44 -9.81 -0.67
C ARG A 49 6.58 -10.63 0.28
N THR A 50 5.29 -10.59 0.07
CA THR A 50 4.26 -11.35 0.77
C THR A 50 3.58 -12.39 -0.10
N MET A 51 3.94 -12.46 -1.38
CA MET A 51 3.35 -13.39 -2.35
C MET A 51 4.44 -14.28 -2.97
N LEU A 52 4.02 -15.40 -3.52
CA LEU A 52 4.89 -16.28 -4.32
C LEU A 52 5.48 -15.54 -5.53
N VAL A 53 6.59 -16.04 -6.05
CA VAL A 53 7.16 -15.48 -7.29
C VAL A 53 6.15 -15.71 -8.44
N ASP A 54 6.03 -14.73 -9.31
CA ASP A 54 5.08 -14.72 -10.44
C ASP A 54 3.58 -14.77 -10.03
N ALA A 55 3.24 -14.39 -8.80
CA ALA A 55 1.85 -14.32 -8.33
C ALA A 55 0.95 -13.43 -9.20
N ASP A 56 1.51 -12.41 -9.84
CA ASP A 56 0.83 -11.53 -10.80
C ASP A 56 0.35 -12.25 -12.07
N LYS A 57 0.95 -13.39 -12.42
CA LYS A 57 0.50 -14.25 -13.53
C LYS A 57 -0.63 -15.22 -13.14
N MET A 58 -0.88 -15.36 -11.82
CA MET A 58 -1.84 -16.32 -11.28
C MET A 58 -3.20 -15.70 -10.96
N GLY A 59 -3.31 -14.35 -10.99
CA GLY A 59 -4.55 -13.66 -10.69
C GLY A 59 -4.41 -12.14 -10.73
N GLY A 60 -5.54 -11.44 -10.47
CA GLY A 60 -5.63 -9.99 -10.46
C GLY A 60 -4.87 -9.30 -9.32
N PRO A 61 -4.86 -7.95 -9.30
CA PRO A 61 -4.15 -7.17 -8.29
C PRO A 61 -4.81 -7.19 -6.91
N SER A 62 -6.12 -7.47 -6.82
CA SER A 62 -6.84 -7.57 -5.56
C SER A 62 -6.44 -8.85 -4.81
N THR A 63 -6.15 -8.73 -3.50
CA THR A 63 -5.58 -9.81 -2.70
C THR A 63 -6.37 -10.02 -1.42
N ALA A 64 -7.18 -11.09 -1.37
CA ALA A 64 -7.87 -11.52 -0.16
C ALA A 64 -6.89 -12.00 0.92
N ALA A 65 -7.31 -12.01 2.18
CA ALA A 65 -6.46 -12.47 3.28
C ALA A 65 -6.20 -13.98 3.25
N ASP A 66 -7.05 -14.73 2.57
CA ASP A 66 -6.94 -16.18 2.34
C ASP A 66 -6.45 -16.54 0.91
N ASP A 67 -5.87 -15.58 0.20
CA ASP A 67 -5.35 -15.76 -1.15
C ASP A 67 -4.25 -16.85 -1.18
N PRO A 68 -4.38 -17.90 -2.02
CA PRO A 68 -3.41 -19.01 -2.07
C PRO A 68 -2.03 -18.60 -2.58
N ARG A 69 -1.89 -17.41 -3.17
CA ARG A 69 -0.61 -16.84 -3.60
C ARG A 69 0.22 -16.27 -2.44
N LEU A 70 -0.35 -16.15 -1.24
CA LEU A 70 0.35 -15.59 -0.09
C LEU A 70 1.41 -16.56 0.44
N THR A 71 2.56 -16.01 0.86
CA THR A 71 3.59 -16.76 1.59
C THR A 71 3.17 -17.01 3.04
N ARG A 72 3.81 -17.95 3.74
CA ARG A 72 3.45 -18.28 5.13
C ARG A 72 3.55 -17.10 6.09
N ILE A 73 4.56 -16.24 5.89
CA ILE A 73 4.75 -15.06 6.75
C ILE A 73 3.90 -13.86 6.34
N ALA A 74 3.20 -13.92 5.21
CA ALA A 74 2.42 -12.81 4.67
C ALA A 74 1.40 -12.28 5.67
N GLY A 75 0.67 -13.19 6.35
CA GLY A 75 -0.33 -12.81 7.35
C GLY A 75 0.25 -11.96 8.47
N PHE A 76 1.44 -12.34 8.99
CA PHE A 76 2.14 -11.54 10.00
C PHE A 76 2.55 -10.17 9.46
N LEU A 77 3.20 -10.13 8.28
CA LEU A 77 3.69 -8.87 7.71
C LEU A 77 2.54 -7.91 7.39
N LYS A 78 1.45 -8.40 6.78
CA LYS A 78 0.27 -7.61 6.42
C LYS A 78 -0.50 -7.12 7.65
N LYS A 79 -0.65 -7.96 8.68
CA LYS A 79 -1.33 -7.59 9.93
C LYS A 79 -0.74 -6.33 10.56
N TYR A 80 0.59 -6.20 10.56
CA TYR A 80 1.31 -5.06 11.13
C TYR A 80 1.80 -4.08 10.07
N GLN A 81 1.35 -4.22 8.82
CA GLN A 81 1.78 -3.41 7.65
C GLN A 81 3.31 -3.29 7.50
N LEU A 82 4.04 -4.26 8.01
CA LEU A 82 5.51 -4.31 7.93
C LEU A 82 6.00 -4.48 6.49
N ASP A 83 5.18 -5.10 5.64
CA ASP A 83 5.46 -5.26 4.22
C ASP A 83 5.59 -3.93 3.48
N GLU A 84 5.04 -2.85 4.01
CA GLU A 84 5.06 -1.52 3.41
C GLU A 84 6.24 -0.64 3.85
N LEU A 85 7.00 -1.03 4.88
CA LEU A 85 8.17 -0.26 5.35
C LEU A 85 9.17 0.12 4.24
N PRO A 86 9.44 -0.72 3.21
CA PRO A 86 10.34 -0.34 2.13
C PRO A 86 9.86 0.85 1.28
N GLN A 87 8.60 1.26 1.37
CA GLN A 87 8.11 2.47 0.70
C GLN A 87 8.79 3.75 1.22
N LEU A 88 9.39 3.72 2.41
CA LEU A 88 10.26 4.81 2.89
C LEU A 88 11.39 5.14 1.89
N ILE A 89 11.82 4.16 1.08
CA ILE A 89 12.77 4.37 -0.02
C ILE A 89 12.13 5.22 -1.13
N ASN A 90 10.85 4.98 -1.46
CA ASN A 90 10.13 5.78 -2.44
C ASN A 90 9.93 7.22 -1.93
N VAL A 91 9.64 7.39 -0.64
CA VAL A 91 9.54 8.72 -0.02
C VAL A 91 10.89 9.45 -0.08
N LEU A 92 11.99 8.77 0.22
CA LEU A 92 13.34 9.34 0.15
C LEU A 92 13.70 9.77 -1.28
N LYS A 93 13.26 9.02 -2.29
CA LYS A 93 13.44 9.35 -3.71
C LYS A 93 12.52 10.46 -4.22
N GLY A 94 11.54 10.91 -3.40
CA GLY A 94 10.53 11.89 -3.82
C GLY A 94 9.43 11.34 -4.74
N GLU A 95 9.35 10.01 -4.90
CA GLU A 95 8.31 9.32 -5.67
C GLU A 95 6.99 9.23 -4.89
N MET A 96 7.06 9.27 -3.55
CA MET A 96 5.93 9.21 -2.61
C MET A 96 6.09 10.25 -1.48
N SER A 97 5.00 10.47 -0.75
CA SER A 97 4.94 11.16 0.55
C SER A 97 4.64 10.15 1.66
N LEU A 98 4.79 10.55 2.93
CA LEU A 98 4.29 9.77 4.06
C LEU A 98 2.76 9.72 4.04
N VAL A 99 2.11 10.86 3.76
CA VAL A 99 0.65 10.98 3.68
C VAL A 99 0.26 11.42 2.28
N GLY A 100 -0.76 10.80 1.73
CA GLY A 100 -1.27 11.04 0.39
C GLY A 100 -2.10 9.86 -0.12
N PRO A 101 -2.84 10.03 -1.21
CA PRO A 101 -3.61 8.94 -1.81
C PRO A 101 -2.74 7.73 -2.11
N ARG A 102 -3.23 6.53 -1.78
CA ARG A 102 -2.50 5.30 -2.06
C ARG A 102 -2.28 5.13 -3.56
N PRO A 103 -1.04 4.84 -4.03
CA PRO A 103 -0.76 4.75 -5.46
C PRO A 103 -1.40 3.50 -6.07
N GLU A 104 -2.17 3.70 -7.12
CA GLU A 104 -2.88 2.64 -7.83
C GLU A 104 -2.05 2.02 -8.97
N VAL A 105 -2.42 0.80 -9.36
CA VAL A 105 -1.86 0.14 -10.54
C VAL A 105 -2.30 0.84 -11.82
N PRO A 106 -1.50 0.81 -12.90
CA PRO A 106 -1.82 1.50 -14.15
C PRO A 106 -3.19 1.13 -14.74
N MET A 107 -3.64 -0.12 -14.56
CA MET A 107 -4.94 -0.55 -15.08
C MET A 107 -6.12 0.17 -14.39
N TYR A 108 -6.06 0.41 -13.08
CA TYR A 108 -7.11 1.14 -12.37
C TYR A 108 -7.09 2.63 -12.67
N VAL A 109 -5.88 3.22 -12.83
CA VAL A 109 -5.76 4.64 -13.20
C VAL A 109 -6.34 4.91 -14.58
N LYS A 110 -6.24 3.97 -15.53
CA LYS A 110 -6.89 4.08 -16.86
C LYS A 110 -8.42 4.15 -16.79
N MET A 111 -9.00 3.73 -15.69
CA MET A 111 -10.46 3.77 -15.44
C MET A 111 -10.90 5.04 -14.71
N PHE A 112 -9.97 5.94 -14.37
CA PHE A 112 -10.30 7.17 -13.68
C PHE A 112 -11.16 8.08 -14.55
N THR A 113 -12.22 8.61 -13.95
CA THR A 113 -13.00 9.71 -14.51
C THR A 113 -12.19 11.00 -14.42
N LYS A 114 -12.62 12.06 -15.11
CA LYS A 114 -11.98 13.39 -15.01
C LYS A 114 -11.92 13.93 -13.58
N GLU A 115 -12.91 13.60 -12.75
CA GLU A 115 -12.91 13.99 -11.33
C GLU A 115 -11.87 13.17 -10.55
N GLU A 116 -11.79 11.86 -10.79
CA GLU A 116 -10.85 10.96 -10.13
C GLU A 116 -9.39 11.26 -10.50
N GLU A 117 -9.11 11.81 -11.69
CA GLU A 117 -7.77 12.26 -12.10
C GLU A 117 -7.18 13.31 -11.15
N ALA A 118 -8.02 14.05 -10.40
CA ALA A 118 -7.56 14.97 -9.36
C ALA A 118 -6.71 14.28 -8.28
N ILE A 119 -6.88 12.96 -8.06
CA ILE A 119 -6.07 12.17 -7.15
C ILE A 119 -4.57 12.23 -7.54
N LEU A 120 -4.28 12.33 -8.83
CA LEU A 120 -2.91 12.41 -9.35
C LEU A 120 -2.28 13.81 -9.22
N SER A 121 -3.00 14.81 -8.73
CA SER A 121 -2.46 16.17 -8.54
C SER A 121 -1.47 16.29 -7.39
N VAL A 122 -1.54 15.40 -6.41
CA VAL A 122 -0.67 15.34 -5.24
C VAL A 122 0.25 14.10 -5.28
N PRO A 123 1.38 14.10 -4.55
CA PRO A 123 2.19 12.90 -4.42
C PRO A 123 1.39 11.76 -3.76
N PRO A 124 1.50 10.52 -4.24
CA PRO A 124 0.92 9.38 -3.55
C PRO A 124 1.57 9.18 -2.17
N GLY A 125 0.83 8.62 -1.23
CA GLY A 125 1.27 8.42 0.15
C GLY A 125 1.38 6.96 0.57
N MET A 126 2.02 6.75 1.73
CA MET A 126 2.02 5.46 2.43
C MET A 126 0.71 5.25 3.19
N THR A 127 0.07 6.34 3.65
CA THR A 127 -1.22 6.32 4.36
C THR A 127 -2.07 7.53 3.97
N ASP A 128 -3.39 7.39 4.08
CA ASP A 128 -4.39 8.42 3.85
C ASP A 128 -5.71 8.09 4.57
N TYR A 129 -6.79 8.81 4.29
CA TYR A 129 -8.12 8.49 4.81
C TYR A 129 -8.62 7.12 4.36
N ALA A 130 -8.34 6.72 3.11
CA ALA A 130 -8.76 5.44 2.57
C ALA A 130 -8.01 4.31 3.28
N SER A 131 -6.69 4.41 3.42
CA SER A 131 -5.87 3.43 4.16
C SER A 131 -6.25 3.30 5.63
N LEU A 132 -6.81 4.35 6.23
CA LEU A 132 -7.37 4.26 7.58
C LEU A 132 -8.72 3.55 7.60
N TRP A 133 -9.52 3.67 6.57
CA TRP A 133 -10.83 3.02 6.46
C TRP A 133 -10.68 1.53 6.15
N ASP A 134 -9.91 1.17 5.14
CA ASP A 134 -9.68 -0.20 4.68
C ASP A 134 -8.39 -0.82 5.22
N PHE A 135 -8.04 -0.51 6.47
CA PHE A 135 -6.76 -0.89 7.08
C PHE A 135 -6.41 -2.38 6.91
N HIS A 136 -7.42 -3.23 6.81
CA HIS A 136 -7.32 -4.66 6.54
C HIS A 136 -8.14 -5.05 5.30
N GLU A 137 -7.91 -4.38 4.16
CA GLU A 137 -8.59 -4.65 2.87
C GLU A 137 -8.69 -6.14 2.54
N GLY A 138 -7.65 -6.90 2.78
CA GLY A 138 -7.65 -8.36 2.55
C GLY A 138 -8.69 -9.11 3.39
N GLU A 139 -9.04 -8.63 4.58
CA GLU A 139 -10.08 -9.25 5.39
C GLU A 139 -11.49 -8.96 4.83
N ILE A 140 -11.71 -7.80 4.23
CA ILE A 140 -12.97 -7.47 3.55
C ILE A 140 -13.16 -8.40 2.35
N LEU A 141 -12.08 -8.75 1.66
CA LEU A 141 -12.09 -9.64 0.50
C LEU A 141 -12.08 -11.13 0.85
N ARG A 142 -11.92 -11.49 2.14
CA ARG A 142 -11.85 -12.89 2.58
C ARG A 142 -13.11 -13.65 2.19
N GLY A 143 -12.93 -14.86 1.61
CA GLY A 143 -14.02 -15.74 1.19
C GLY A 143 -14.78 -15.26 -0.04
N SER A 144 -14.37 -14.17 -0.69
CA SER A 144 -14.95 -13.73 -1.95
C SER A 144 -14.63 -14.72 -3.07
N ALA A 145 -15.66 -15.13 -3.82
CA ALA A 145 -15.48 -15.97 -5.01
C ALA A 145 -14.77 -15.21 -6.15
N ASP A 146 -14.91 -13.89 -6.19
CA ASP A 146 -14.24 -12.99 -7.13
C ASP A 146 -13.76 -11.72 -6.39
N PRO A 147 -12.54 -11.76 -5.81
CA PRO A 147 -11.98 -10.62 -5.07
C PRO A 147 -11.86 -9.33 -5.89
N GLU A 148 -11.65 -9.46 -7.21
CA GLU A 148 -11.55 -8.31 -8.10
C GLU A 148 -12.89 -7.60 -8.25
N LYS A 149 -13.96 -8.37 -8.47
CA LYS A 149 -15.31 -7.83 -8.55
C LYS A 149 -15.73 -7.19 -7.24
N THR A 150 -15.50 -7.86 -6.12
CA THR A 150 -15.81 -7.32 -4.77
C THR A 150 -15.04 -6.02 -4.53
N TYR A 151 -13.75 -5.97 -4.88
CA TYR A 151 -12.96 -4.75 -4.78
C TYR A 151 -13.58 -3.59 -5.58
N MET A 152 -13.93 -3.85 -6.84
CA MET A 152 -14.48 -2.83 -7.74
C MET A 152 -15.85 -2.30 -7.31
N GLU A 153 -16.72 -3.18 -6.78
CA GLU A 153 -18.09 -2.83 -6.43
C GLU A 153 -18.23 -2.28 -4.99
N GLU A 154 -17.46 -2.82 -4.03
CA GLU A 154 -17.65 -2.51 -2.61
C GLU A 154 -16.53 -1.62 -2.02
N ILE A 155 -15.28 -1.79 -2.46
CA ILE A 155 -14.15 -1.09 -1.84
C ILE A 155 -13.76 0.16 -2.63
N ARG A 156 -13.56 0.03 -3.94
CA ARG A 156 -13.06 1.11 -4.79
C ARG A 156 -13.88 2.40 -4.71
N PRO A 157 -15.22 2.40 -4.72
CA PRO A 157 -15.98 3.64 -4.69
C PRO A 157 -15.71 4.48 -3.44
N GLU A 158 -15.70 3.85 -2.27
CA GLU A 158 -15.44 4.53 -1.01
C GLU A 158 -13.97 4.98 -0.90
N LYS A 159 -13.04 4.15 -1.35
CA LYS A 159 -11.61 4.46 -1.41
C LYS A 159 -11.35 5.71 -2.26
N ILE A 160 -11.91 5.78 -3.46
CA ILE A 160 -11.82 6.96 -4.34
C ILE A 160 -12.43 8.20 -3.67
N ARG A 161 -13.61 8.07 -3.07
CA ARG A 161 -14.26 9.17 -2.34
C ARG A 161 -13.35 9.74 -1.24
N LEU A 162 -12.71 8.87 -0.47
CA LEU A 162 -11.82 9.25 0.63
C LEU A 162 -10.50 9.84 0.11
N GLN A 163 -9.97 9.34 -1.00
CA GLN A 163 -8.79 9.91 -1.66
C GLN A 163 -9.08 11.31 -2.21
N LEU A 164 -10.20 11.51 -2.87
CA LEU A 164 -10.65 12.84 -3.33
C LEU A 164 -10.88 13.80 -2.16
N LYS A 165 -11.42 13.31 -1.04
CA LYS A 165 -11.54 14.10 0.19
C LYS A 165 -10.16 14.57 0.65
N TYR A 166 -9.16 13.67 0.73
CA TYR A 166 -7.80 14.05 1.10
C TYR A 166 -7.23 15.12 0.16
N VAL A 167 -7.39 14.96 -1.17
CA VAL A 167 -6.92 15.96 -2.14
C VAL A 167 -7.51 17.35 -1.90
N ARG A 168 -8.76 17.43 -1.44
CA ARG A 168 -9.42 18.72 -1.14
C ARG A 168 -9.01 19.33 0.19
N GLU A 169 -8.73 18.49 1.19
CA GLU A 169 -8.53 18.92 2.58
C GLU A 169 -7.06 18.89 3.03
N HIS A 170 -6.14 18.38 2.20
CA HIS A 170 -4.76 18.14 2.62
C HIS A 170 -4.10 19.39 3.19
N SER A 171 -3.47 19.20 4.33
CA SER A 171 -2.72 20.21 5.06
C SER A 171 -1.80 19.50 6.04
N ILE A 172 -0.79 20.20 6.57
CA ILE A 172 0.12 19.62 7.57
C ILE A 172 -0.62 19.08 8.80
N TRP A 173 -1.71 19.72 9.20
CA TRP A 173 -2.53 19.28 10.34
C TRP A 173 -3.32 18.01 10.03
N VAL A 174 -3.84 17.90 8.81
CA VAL A 174 -4.50 16.69 8.32
C VAL A 174 -3.50 15.56 8.27
N ASP A 175 -2.31 15.78 7.73
CA ASP A 175 -1.25 14.78 7.64
C ASP A 175 -0.83 14.27 9.01
N LEU A 176 -0.58 15.16 9.97
CA LEU A 176 -0.25 14.78 11.35
C LEU A 176 -1.37 13.95 11.99
N LYS A 177 -2.63 14.33 11.79
CA LYS A 177 -3.78 13.58 12.29
C LYS A 177 -3.88 12.17 11.69
N ILE A 178 -3.63 12.05 10.39
CA ILE A 178 -3.61 10.75 9.70
C ILE A 178 -2.47 9.88 10.23
N ILE A 179 -1.26 10.41 10.36
CA ILE A 179 -0.10 9.69 10.89
C ILE A 179 -0.40 9.17 12.31
N LEU A 180 -0.90 10.02 13.21
CA LEU A 180 -1.23 9.61 14.58
C LEU A 180 -2.29 8.51 14.60
N LYS A 181 -3.32 8.59 13.76
CA LYS A 181 -4.35 7.56 13.66
C LYS A 181 -3.79 6.24 13.09
N THR A 182 -2.91 6.33 12.09
CA THR A 182 -2.26 5.14 11.50
C THR A 182 -1.40 4.44 12.56
N LEU A 183 -0.59 5.19 13.31
CA LEU A 183 0.19 4.63 14.41
C LEU A 183 -0.72 4.01 15.49
N GLY A 184 -1.81 4.69 15.85
CA GLY A 184 -2.80 4.13 16.76
C GLY A 184 -3.35 2.78 16.31
N LYS A 185 -3.72 2.64 15.02
CA LYS A 185 -4.19 1.37 14.47
C LYS A 185 -3.12 0.28 14.42
N LEU A 186 -1.85 0.64 14.19
CA LEU A 186 -0.74 -0.32 14.18
C LEU A 186 -0.45 -0.91 15.55
N PHE A 187 -0.64 -0.15 16.63
CA PHE A 187 -0.24 -0.56 17.99
C PHE A 187 -1.40 -0.92 18.90
N LEU A 188 -2.63 -0.47 18.62
CA LEU A 188 -3.80 -0.61 19.48
C LEU A 188 -4.95 -1.41 18.81
N GLY A 189 -4.84 -1.69 17.49
CA GLY A 189 -5.82 -2.44 16.68
C GLY A 189 -5.33 -3.85 16.43
#